data_577afdfef599d08013e85e554cc02b87
#
_entry.id   577afdfef599d08013e85e554cc02b87
#
_cell.length_a   1.000
_cell.length_b   1.000
_cell.length_c   1.000
_cell.angle_alpha   90.00
_cell.angle_beta   90.00
_cell.angle_gamma   90.00
#
_symmetry.space_group_name_H-M   'P 1'
#
loop_
_entity.id
_entity.type
_entity.pdbx_description
1 polymer ?
#
loop_
_entity_poly.entity_id
_entity_poly.type
_entity_poly.pdbx_seq_one_letter_code
_entity_poly.pdbx_strand_id
1 'polypeptide(L)'
;DPFVVALKRRYAAIVGAATALFTAAGIVFSLMGNERGIIVVLAGGTIALCAGGYALMLRYRAKMQAYKRSQGWTAEAQEAVAMVGEQPVPRAISLKWSLLYAPVILVTVVIGIVGYSRMPDMIPMHMDFDGTVNRWEPKSPGIVAFPVIIQVFMAGCIMFSHWTILKSKKWAEPGAPATSALAYGLFARAQSIFLVATGVLLTACIGLTFQLSALNVISLGQAAVAVMVAIVPIVVGSIALSVVYGQAGSRVFRSMQGSERLL
;
A
#
# COMPACT_ATOMS: atom_id res chain seq x y z
N ASP A 1 -0.69 11.76 -29.51
CA ASP A 1 0.64 12.09 -30.03
C ASP A 1 1.49 10.83 -30.07
N PRO A 2 2.12 10.49 -31.22
CA PRO A 2 2.90 9.26 -31.42
C PRO A 2 4.14 9.20 -30.51
N PHE A 3 4.76 10.34 -30.20
CA PHE A 3 5.92 10.40 -29.30
C PHE A 3 5.53 9.96 -27.87
N VAL A 4 4.40 10.41 -27.38
CA VAL A 4 3.89 10.02 -26.04
C VAL A 4 3.60 8.54 -25.97
N VAL A 5 2.97 7.99 -27.02
CA VAL A 5 2.65 6.57 -27.12
C VAL A 5 3.93 5.72 -27.16
N ALA A 6 4.92 6.14 -27.97
CA ALA A 6 6.20 5.46 -28.05
C ALA A 6 6.96 5.48 -26.69
N LEU A 7 6.91 6.60 -25.95
CA LEU A 7 7.56 6.72 -24.65
C LEU A 7 6.92 5.79 -23.61
N LYS A 8 5.57 5.72 -23.57
CA LYS A 8 4.82 4.80 -22.71
C LYS A 8 5.12 3.33 -23.04
N ARG A 9 5.16 2.97 -24.34
CA ARG A 9 5.52 1.62 -24.78
C ARG A 9 6.91 1.23 -24.34
N ARG A 10 7.90 2.11 -24.51
CA ARG A 10 9.28 1.84 -24.09
C ARG A 10 9.39 1.66 -22.58
N TYR A 11 8.72 2.49 -21.81
CA TYR A 11 8.66 2.33 -20.35
C TYR A 11 8.08 0.96 -19.97
N ALA A 12 6.92 0.63 -20.50
CA ALA A 12 6.25 -0.63 -20.21
C ALA A 12 7.11 -1.85 -20.64
N ALA A 13 7.78 -1.76 -21.78
CA ALA A 13 8.64 -2.84 -22.27
C ALA A 13 9.87 -3.07 -21.37
N ILE A 14 10.54 -1.99 -20.93
CA ILE A 14 11.72 -2.09 -20.05
C ILE A 14 11.32 -2.66 -18.68
N VAL A 15 10.26 -2.12 -18.07
CA VAL A 15 9.80 -2.60 -16.76
C VAL A 15 9.27 -4.03 -16.87
N GLY A 16 8.50 -4.34 -17.92
CA GLY A 16 7.99 -5.68 -18.16
C GLY A 16 9.10 -6.72 -18.38
N ALA A 17 10.12 -6.39 -19.20
CA ALA A 17 11.28 -7.26 -19.42
C ALA A 17 12.08 -7.49 -18.12
N ALA A 18 12.30 -6.44 -17.32
CA ALA A 18 12.98 -6.58 -16.03
C ALA A 18 12.17 -7.44 -15.05
N THR A 19 10.84 -7.24 -14.98
CA THR A 19 9.96 -8.07 -14.15
C THR A 19 10.03 -9.54 -14.59
N ALA A 20 9.92 -9.81 -15.89
CA ALA A 20 10.01 -11.17 -16.43
C ALA A 20 11.34 -11.84 -16.09
N LEU A 21 12.45 -11.08 -16.21
CA LEU A 21 13.79 -11.57 -15.86
C LEU A 21 13.90 -11.96 -14.37
N PHE A 22 13.46 -11.10 -13.46
CA PHE A 22 13.49 -11.40 -12.03
C PHE A 22 12.56 -12.57 -11.67
N THR A 23 11.38 -12.65 -12.31
CA THR A 23 10.46 -13.78 -12.12
C THR A 23 11.10 -15.08 -12.59
N ALA A 24 11.70 -15.10 -13.79
CA ALA A 24 12.39 -16.29 -14.31
C ALA A 24 13.56 -16.71 -13.40
N ALA A 25 14.37 -15.76 -12.93
CA ALA A 25 15.46 -16.05 -11.99
C ALA A 25 14.93 -16.62 -10.66
N GLY A 26 13.82 -16.10 -10.13
CA GLY A 26 13.17 -16.63 -8.95
C GLY A 26 12.69 -18.08 -9.12
N ILE A 27 12.08 -18.39 -10.29
CA ILE A 27 11.66 -19.75 -10.63
C ILE A 27 12.87 -20.69 -10.71
N VAL A 28 13.95 -20.27 -11.38
CA VAL A 28 15.17 -21.09 -11.49
C VAL A 28 15.76 -21.40 -10.13
N PHE A 29 15.92 -20.39 -9.25
CA PHE A 29 16.42 -20.62 -7.91
C PHE A 29 15.49 -21.49 -7.07
N SER A 30 14.18 -21.39 -7.26
CA SER A 30 13.19 -22.25 -6.60
C SER A 30 13.38 -23.73 -7.04
N LEU A 31 13.52 -23.97 -8.35
CA LEU A 31 13.74 -25.32 -8.89
C LEU A 31 15.09 -25.92 -8.44
N MET A 32 16.08 -25.07 -8.17
CA MET A 32 17.40 -25.48 -7.66
C MET A 32 17.40 -25.67 -6.13
N GLY A 33 16.31 -25.41 -5.42
CA GLY A 33 16.26 -25.43 -3.96
C GLY A 33 17.15 -24.38 -3.30
N ASN A 34 17.51 -23.31 -4.02
CA ASN A 34 18.41 -22.26 -3.51
C ASN A 34 17.63 -21.15 -2.83
N GLU A 35 17.31 -21.30 -1.56
CA GLU A 35 16.55 -20.32 -0.77
C GLU A 35 17.20 -18.94 -0.71
N ARG A 36 18.54 -18.88 -0.59
CA ARG A 36 19.26 -17.60 -0.58
C ARG A 36 19.11 -16.87 -1.91
N GLY A 37 19.18 -17.60 -3.02
CA GLY A 37 18.92 -17.05 -4.36
C GLY A 37 17.53 -16.49 -4.48
N ILE A 38 16.51 -17.19 -3.98
CA ILE A 38 15.11 -16.72 -3.96
C ILE A 38 15.00 -15.41 -3.17
N ILE A 39 15.54 -15.36 -1.97
CA ILE A 39 15.47 -14.14 -1.11
C ILE A 39 16.16 -12.96 -1.80
N VAL A 40 17.34 -13.17 -2.38
CA VAL A 40 18.09 -12.12 -3.09
C VAL A 40 17.29 -11.59 -4.29
N VAL A 41 16.69 -12.48 -5.08
CA VAL A 41 15.89 -12.08 -6.24
C VAL A 41 14.60 -11.39 -5.84
N LEU A 42 13.90 -11.88 -4.81
CA LEU A 42 12.66 -11.25 -4.35
C LEU A 42 12.93 -9.87 -3.72
N ALA A 43 13.85 -9.79 -2.77
CA ALA A 43 14.14 -8.53 -2.10
C ALA A 43 14.90 -7.55 -3.01
N GLY A 44 16.02 -8.01 -3.59
CA GLY A 44 16.86 -7.20 -4.47
C GLY A 44 16.15 -6.83 -5.78
N GLY A 45 15.43 -7.76 -6.38
CA GLY A 45 14.64 -7.54 -7.58
C GLY A 45 13.51 -6.53 -7.34
N THR A 46 12.81 -6.63 -6.24
CA THR A 46 11.76 -5.65 -5.86
C THR A 46 12.33 -4.25 -5.69
N ILE A 47 13.44 -4.12 -4.94
CA ILE A 47 14.12 -2.83 -4.76
C ILE A 47 14.61 -2.28 -6.10
N ALA A 48 15.22 -3.11 -6.93
CA ALA A 48 15.71 -2.72 -8.25
C ALA A 48 14.57 -2.26 -9.19
N LEU A 49 13.43 -2.97 -9.20
CA LEU A 49 12.25 -2.59 -9.98
C LEU A 49 11.63 -1.28 -9.48
N CYS A 50 11.51 -1.09 -8.18
CA CYS A 50 10.96 0.14 -7.61
C CYS A 50 11.89 1.33 -7.88
N ALA A 51 13.17 1.24 -7.52
CA ALA A 51 14.13 2.32 -7.68
C ALA A 51 14.43 2.61 -9.17
N GLY A 52 14.68 1.55 -9.96
CA GLY A 52 14.94 1.65 -11.39
C GLY A 52 13.72 2.15 -12.17
N GLY A 53 12.54 1.64 -11.86
CA GLY A 53 11.28 2.09 -12.46
C GLY A 53 11.00 3.55 -12.16
N TYR A 54 11.24 4.00 -10.92
CA TYR A 54 11.10 5.40 -10.53
C TYR A 54 12.12 6.30 -11.24
N ALA A 55 13.39 5.92 -11.27
CA ALA A 55 14.44 6.66 -11.99
C ALA A 55 14.13 6.77 -13.50
N LEU A 56 13.65 5.67 -14.11
CA LEU A 56 13.24 5.67 -15.50
C LEU A 56 12.04 6.58 -15.74
N MET A 57 11.07 6.59 -14.83
CA MET A 57 9.93 7.51 -14.88
C MET A 57 10.38 8.98 -14.83
N LEU A 58 11.30 9.33 -13.93
CA LEU A 58 11.85 10.69 -13.85
C LEU A 58 12.56 11.10 -15.14
N ARG A 59 13.37 10.20 -15.72
CA ARG A 59 14.05 10.42 -16.99
C ARG A 59 13.06 10.66 -18.13
N TYR A 60 11.98 9.86 -18.19
CA TYR A 60 10.95 10.01 -19.22
C TYR A 60 10.10 11.26 -19.01
N ARG A 61 9.83 11.63 -17.75
CA ARG A 61 9.19 12.91 -17.43
C ARG A 61 10.02 14.09 -17.94
N ALA A 62 11.34 14.08 -17.74
CA ALA A 62 12.24 15.14 -18.26
C ALA A 62 12.19 15.21 -19.80
N LYS A 63 12.24 14.05 -20.49
CA LYS A 63 12.09 13.99 -21.95
C LYS A 63 10.75 14.53 -22.44
N MET A 64 9.66 14.21 -21.73
CA MET A 64 8.32 14.71 -22.02
C MET A 64 8.24 16.23 -21.85
N GLN A 65 8.83 16.76 -20.80
CA GLN A 65 8.86 18.20 -20.57
C GLN A 65 9.66 18.93 -21.66
N ALA A 66 10.81 18.38 -22.07
CA ALA A 66 11.61 18.93 -23.17
C ALA A 66 10.81 18.92 -24.48
N TYR A 67 10.13 17.81 -24.79
CA TYR A 67 9.29 17.72 -25.97
C TYR A 67 8.11 18.71 -25.95
N LYS A 68 7.43 18.87 -24.81
CA LYS A 68 6.37 19.87 -24.65
C LYS A 68 6.87 21.29 -24.93
N ARG A 69 8.06 21.63 -24.42
CA ARG A 69 8.68 22.94 -24.68
C ARG A 69 9.00 23.13 -26.17
N SER A 70 9.54 22.13 -26.84
CA SER A 70 9.85 22.22 -28.28
C SER A 70 8.62 22.33 -29.16
N GLN A 71 7.47 21.82 -28.71
CA GLN A 71 6.17 21.94 -29.41
C GLN A 71 5.41 23.21 -29.05
N GLY A 72 5.98 24.08 -28.21
CA GLY A 72 5.30 25.29 -27.76
C GLY A 72 4.05 25.02 -26.91
N TRP A 73 3.91 23.80 -26.36
CA TRP A 73 2.79 23.50 -25.49
C TRP A 73 2.95 24.24 -24.15
N THR A 74 2.30 25.39 -24.05
CA THR A 74 2.12 26.08 -22.78
C THR A 74 0.95 25.42 -22.05
N ALA A 75 1.10 25.22 -20.73
CA ALA A 75 -0.07 24.93 -19.92
C ALA A 75 -1.01 26.14 -20.05
N GLU A 76 -2.25 25.92 -20.46
CA GLU A 76 -3.29 26.94 -20.28
C GLU A 76 -3.19 27.43 -18.84
N ALA A 77 -3.18 28.76 -18.66
CA ALA A 77 -3.14 29.35 -17.35
C ALA A 77 -4.26 28.70 -16.53
N GLN A 78 -3.89 27.88 -15.53
CA GLN A 78 -4.89 27.36 -14.61
C GLN A 78 -5.40 28.55 -13.81
N GLU A 79 -6.55 29.08 -14.19
CA GLU A 79 -7.27 29.98 -13.33
C GLU A 79 -7.50 29.25 -12.01
N ALA A 80 -6.94 29.78 -10.94
CA ALA A 80 -7.22 29.29 -9.60
C ALA A 80 -8.64 29.71 -9.25
N VAL A 81 -9.61 28.88 -9.58
CA VAL A 81 -11.00 29.13 -9.20
C VAL A 81 -11.14 28.81 -7.72
N ALA A 82 -11.21 29.86 -6.89
CA ALA A 82 -11.59 29.72 -5.51
C ALA A 82 -13.10 29.45 -5.45
N MET A 83 -13.49 28.24 -5.05
CA MET A 83 -14.89 27.94 -4.80
C MET A 83 -15.34 28.62 -3.52
N VAL A 84 -16.24 29.59 -3.64
CA VAL A 84 -17.05 30.13 -2.57
C VAL A 84 -18.39 29.38 -2.61
N GLY A 85 -18.43 28.19 -2.02
CA GLY A 85 -19.63 27.38 -1.91
C GLY A 85 -20.03 27.23 -0.45
N GLU A 86 -21.33 27.33 -0.16
CA GLU A 86 -21.90 27.22 1.20
C GLU A 86 -21.84 25.78 1.74
N GLN A 87 -21.63 24.77 0.92
CA GLN A 87 -21.56 23.37 1.38
C GLN A 87 -20.12 22.89 1.61
N PRO A 88 -19.84 22.29 2.77
CA PRO A 88 -18.51 21.78 3.07
C PRO A 88 -18.17 20.58 2.16
N VAL A 89 -17.13 20.73 1.33
CA VAL A 89 -16.61 19.65 0.51
C VAL A 89 -16.04 18.54 1.43
N PRO A 90 -16.41 17.27 1.21
CA PRO A 90 -15.83 16.15 1.95
C PRO A 90 -14.30 16.17 1.90
N ARG A 91 -13.66 15.77 2.99
CA ARG A 91 -12.20 15.76 3.11
C ARG A 91 -11.74 14.42 3.67
N ALA A 92 -10.47 14.07 3.43
CA ALA A 92 -9.83 12.97 4.12
C ALA A 92 -10.00 13.13 5.64
N ILE A 93 -10.17 12.00 6.35
CA ILE A 93 -10.26 12.02 7.81
C ILE A 93 -8.94 12.47 8.43
N SER A 94 -9.00 13.01 9.64
CA SER A 94 -7.82 13.51 10.35
C SER A 94 -6.81 12.37 10.61
N LEU A 95 -5.51 12.69 10.56
CA LEU A 95 -4.44 11.76 10.93
C LEU A 95 -4.57 11.24 12.39
N LYS A 96 -5.32 11.95 13.25
CA LYS A 96 -5.62 11.50 14.62
C LYS A 96 -6.27 10.12 14.68
N TRP A 97 -6.98 9.69 13.65
CA TRP A 97 -7.55 8.34 13.57
C TRP A 97 -6.48 7.23 13.55
N SER A 98 -5.25 7.54 13.17
CA SER A 98 -4.12 6.61 13.26
C SER A 98 -3.75 6.27 14.71
N LEU A 99 -4.23 7.02 15.70
CA LEU A 99 -4.08 6.66 17.12
C LEU A 99 -4.75 5.33 17.46
N LEU A 100 -5.68 4.83 16.62
CA LEU A 100 -6.27 3.50 16.78
C LEU A 100 -5.24 2.37 16.69
N TYR A 101 -4.07 2.60 16.12
CA TYR A 101 -2.98 1.61 16.11
C TYR A 101 -2.37 1.39 17.50
N ALA A 102 -2.36 2.44 18.34
CA ALA A 102 -1.72 2.39 19.65
C ALA A 102 -2.36 1.33 20.60
N PRO A 103 -3.70 1.26 20.80
CA PRO A 103 -4.29 0.21 21.63
C PRO A 103 -4.05 -1.19 21.05
N VAL A 104 -4.02 -1.36 19.73
CA VAL A 104 -3.71 -2.65 19.10
C VAL A 104 -2.29 -3.11 19.42
N ILE A 105 -1.32 -2.20 19.28
CA ILE A 105 0.09 -2.48 19.61
C ILE A 105 0.22 -2.76 21.11
N LEU A 106 -0.46 -1.97 21.96
CA LEU A 106 -0.45 -2.18 23.41
C LEU A 106 -0.97 -3.56 23.80
N VAL A 107 -2.06 -4.02 23.18
CA VAL A 107 -2.60 -5.38 23.42
C VAL A 107 -1.54 -6.44 23.07
N THR A 108 -0.84 -6.29 21.94
CA THR A 108 0.25 -7.20 21.54
C THR A 108 1.38 -7.22 22.58
N VAL A 109 1.77 -6.03 23.07
CA VAL A 109 2.81 -5.90 24.13
C VAL A 109 2.36 -6.61 25.42
N VAL A 110 1.11 -6.35 25.85
CA VAL A 110 0.57 -6.94 27.07
C VAL A 110 0.51 -8.47 26.96
N ILE A 111 0.01 -9.00 25.85
CA ILE A 111 -0.04 -10.45 25.60
C ILE A 111 1.38 -11.05 25.66
N GLY A 112 2.36 -10.39 25.01
CA GLY A 112 3.75 -10.85 25.00
C GLY A 112 4.39 -10.84 26.38
N ILE A 113 4.21 -9.77 27.15
CA ILE A 113 4.80 -9.66 28.51
C ILE A 113 4.12 -10.63 29.47
N VAL A 114 2.78 -10.62 29.55
CA VAL A 114 2.03 -11.49 30.47
C VAL A 114 2.19 -12.97 30.10
N GLY A 115 2.23 -13.25 28.78
CA GLY A 115 2.40 -14.60 28.27
C GLY A 115 3.81 -15.13 28.33
N TYR A 116 4.83 -14.28 28.51
CA TYR A 116 6.23 -14.64 28.38
C TYR A 116 6.63 -15.87 29.22
N SER A 117 6.20 -15.96 30.47
CA SER A 117 6.47 -17.10 31.35
C SER A 117 5.90 -18.42 30.83
N ARG A 118 4.82 -18.35 30.08
CA ARG A 118 4.12 -19.52 29.51
C ARG A 118 4.61 -19.93 28.13
N MET A 119 5.45 -19.13 27.50
CA MET A 119 6.04 -19.48 26.22
C MET A 119 6.98 -20.68 26.36
N PRO A 120 6.99 -21.63 25.41
CA PRO A 120 7.95 -22.73 25.38
C PRO A 120 9.38 -22.24 25.22
N ASP A 121 10.37 -23.06 25.58
CA ASP A 121 11.78 -22.68 25.47
C ASP A 121 12.26 -22.49 24.04
N MET A 122 11.65 -23.21 23.11
CA MET A 122 11.88 -23.06 21.66
C MET A 122 10.59 -22.64 20.97
N ILE A 123 10.68 -21.57 20.20
CA ILE A 123 9.54 -20.94 19.53
C ILE A 123 9.68 -21.13 18.02
N PRO A 124 8.61 -21.61 17.32
CA PRO A 124 8.66 -21.79 15.88
C PRO A 124 8.62 -20.43 15.17
N MET A 125 9.62 -20.18 14.32
CA MET A 125 9.76 -18.88 13.62
C MET A 125 9.56 -18.96 12.12
N HIS A 126 9.71 -20.14 11.54
CA HIS A 126 9.50 -20.34 10.10
C HIS A 126 8.95 -21.74 9.83
N MET A 127 8.10 -21.81 8.81
CA MET A 127 7.45 -23.04 8.38
C MET A 127 7.52 -23.11 6.84
N ASP A 128 7.86 -24.28 6.33
CA ASP A 128 7.83 -24.55 4.90
C ASP A 128 6.39 -24.67 4.37
N PHE A 129 6.25 -24.68 3.04
CA PHE A 129 4.93 -24.80 2.40
C PHE A 129 4.24 -26.14 2.63
N ASP A 130 4.98 -27.18 3.04
CA ASP A 130 4.45 -28.48 3.43
C ASP A 130 3.92 -28.54 4.88
N GLY A 131 4.08 -27.43 5.63
CA GLY A 131 3.65 -27.30 7.02
C GLY A 131 4.70 -27.70 8.04
N THR A 132 5.91 -28.11 7.63
CA THR A 132 6.99 -28.46 8.57
C THR A 132 7.68 -27.20 9.09
N VAL A 133 7.84 -27.11 10.43
CA VAL A 133 8.59 -26.02 11.05
C VAL A 133 10.08 -26.33 10.92
N ASN A 134 10.79 -25.50 10.16
CA ASN A 134 12.20 -25.69 9.84
C ASN A 134 13.13 -24.71 10.57
N ARG A 135 12.58 -23.74 11.31
CA ARG A 135 13.36 -22.80 12.11
C ARG A 135 12.72 -22.57 13.47
N TRP A 136 13.53 -22.79 14.49
CA TRP A 136 13.18 -22.58 15.87
C TRP A 136 14.16 -21.59 16.51
N GLU A 137 13.68 -20.70 17.35
CA GLU A 137 14.51 -19.75 18.09
C GLU A 137 14.31 -19.94 19.60
N PRO A 138 15.36 -19.79 20.41
CA PRO A 138 15.22 -19.86 21.85
C PRO A 138 14.36 -18.68 22.35
N LYS A 139 13.57 -18.97 23.38
CA LYS A 139 12.77 -17.95 24.07
C LYS A 139 13.67 -16.81 24.55
N SER A 140 13.29 -15.60 24.16
CA SER A 140 14.01 -14.38 24.53
C SER A 140 13.06 -13.17 24.56
N PRO A 141 13.41 -12.08 25.26
CA PRO A 141 12.65 -10.83 25.20
C PRO A 141 12.54 -10.26 23.79
N GLY A 142 13.51 -10.56 22.91
CA GLY A 142 13.49 -10.16 21.50
C GLY A 142 12.32 -10.74 20.73
N ILE A 143 11.85 -11.94 21.09
CA ILE A 143 10.68 -12.57 20.47
C ILE A 143 9.40 -11.81 20.78
N VAL A 144 9.26 -11.29 22.00
CA VAL A 144 8.13 -10.42 22.37
C VAL A 144 8.21 -9.06 21.66
N ALA A 145 9.41 -8.52 21.54
CA ALA A 145 9.64 -7.21 20.92
C ALA A 145 9.48 -7.24 19.39
N PHE A 146 9.82 -8.35 18.75
CA PHE A 146 9.85 -8.47 17.29
C PHE A 146 8.51 -8.09 16.61
N PRO A 147 7.34 -8.67 16.97
CA PRO A 147 6.07 -8.31 16.34
C PRO A 147 5.70 -6.85 16.62
N VAL A 148 6.07 -6.31 17.79
CA VAL A 148 5.82 -4.91 18.14
C VAL A 148 6.61 -3.98 17.23
N ILE A 149 7.88 -4.28 16.97
CA ILE A 149 8.73 -3.51 16.04
C ILE A 149 8.12 -3.51 14.63
N ILE A 150 7.67 -4.66 14.15
CA ILE A 150 7.01 -4.76 12.84
C ILE A 150 5.70 -3.96 12.81
N GLN A 151 4.88 -4.04 13.86
CA GLN A 151 3.64 -3.26 13.97
C GLN A 151 3.92 -1.75 13.94
N VAL A 152 4.89 -1.26 14.70
CA VAL A 152 5.26 0.17 14.74
C VAL A 152 5.75 0.63 13.36
N PHE A 153 6.59 -0.16 12.71
CA PHE A 153 7.08 0.15 11.36
C PHE A 153 5.93 0.21 10.35
N MET A 154 5.04 -0.78 10.34
CA MET A 154 3.88 -0.81 9.45
C MET A 154 2.92 0.36 9.71
N ALA A 155 2.61 0.61 10.98
CA ALA A 155 1.78 1.75 11.37
C ALA A 155 2.39 3.07 10.85
N GLY A 156 3.71 3.23 10.98
CA GLY A 156 4.45 4.37 10.44
C GLY A 156 4.30 4.51 8.92
N CYS A 157 4.45 3.43 8.17
CA CYS A 157 4.27 3.43 6.71
C CYS A 157 2.84 3.81 6.30
N ILE A 158 1.83 3.29 7.00
CA ILE A 158 0.42 3.59 6.71
C ILE A 158 0.08 5.03 7.12
N MET A 159 0.58 5.51 8.27
CA MET A 159 0.44 6.91 8.67
C MET A 159 1.09 7.87 7.66
N PHE A 160 2.26 7.52 7.15
CA PHE A 160 2.92 8.30 6.10
C PHE A 160 2.06 8.34 4.82
N SER A 161 1.49 7.20 4.41
CA SER A 161 0.57 7.13 3.27
C SER A 161 -0.68 7.99 3.50
N HIS A 162 -1.26 7.96 4.70
CA HIS A 162 -2.39 8.81 5.08
C HIS A 162 -2.01 10.30 5.06
N TRP A 163 -0.86 10.65 5.61
CA TRP A 163 -0.34 12.01 5.57
C TRP A 163 -0.15 12.53 4.14
N THR A 164 0.30 11.69 3.19
CA THR A 164 0.44 12.10 1.79
C THR A 164 -0.90 12.44 1.15
N ILE A 165 -1.99 11.76 1.51
CA ILE A 165 -3.35 12.11 1.06
C ILE A 165 -3.76 13.49 1.59
N LEU A 166 -3.50 13.76 2.88
CA LEU A 166 -3.82 15.05 3.49
C LEU A 166 -3.04 16.21 2.88
N LYS A 167 -1.81 15.96 2.41
CA LYS A 167 -0.91 16.96 1.80
C LYS A 167 -0.99 17.02 0.29
N SER A 168 -1.66 16.07 -0.37
CA SER A 168 -1.76 16.05 -1.83
C SER A 168 -2.51 17.28 -2.35
N LYS A 169 -2.07 17.78 -3.50
CA LYS A 169 -2.75 18.87 -4.20
C LYS A 169 -4.13 18.36 -4.63
N LYS A 170 -5.16 19.14 -4.34
CA LYS A 170 -6.51 18.88 -4.81
C LYS A 170 -6.56 19.11 -6.31
N TRP A 171 -7.11 18.14 -7.02
CA TRP A 171 -7.41 18.31 -8.43
C TRP A 171 -8.70 19.12 -8.58
N ALA A 172 -8.69 20.12 -9.44
CA ALA A 172 -9.85 20.89 -9.83
C ALA A 172 -9.89 21.02 -11.34
N GLU A 173 -11.02 20.68 -11.94
CA GLU A 173 -11.26 20.87 -13.37
C GLU A 173 -11.74 22.30 -13.61
N PRO A 174 -11.08 23.09 -14.47
CA PRO A 174 -11.43 24.50 -14.69
C PRO A 174 -12.88 24.71 -15.12
N GLY A 175 -13.43 23.80 -15.95
CA GLY A 175 -14.80 23.86 -16.44
C GLY A 175 -15.87 23.39 -15.44
N ALA A 176 -15.47 22.69 -14.35
CA ALA A 176 -16.39 22.13 -13.33
C ALA A 176 -15.71 22.03 -11.97
N PRO A 177 -15.26 23.16 -11.37
CA PRO A 177 -14.44 23.14 -10.17
C PRO A 177 -15.19 22.58 -8.96
N ALA A 178 -16.48 22.87 -8.81
CA ALA A 178 -17.30 22.38 -7.69
C ALA A 178 -17.44 20.85 -7.73
N THR A 179 -17.85 20.32 -8.87
CA THR A 179 -18.08 18.89 -9.10
C THR A 179 -16.79 18.09 -8.97
N SER A 180 -15.67 18.60 -9.50
CA SER A 180 -14.36 17.93 -9.38
C SER A 180 -13.82 17.94 -7.95
N ALA A 181 -13.99 19.05 -7.21
CA ALA A 181 -13.60 19.14 -5.81
C ALA A 181 -14.42 18.19 -4.93
N LEU A 182 -15.74 18.06 -5.20
CA LEU A 182 -16.60 17.11 -4.50
C LEU A 182 -16.18 15.67 -4.77
N ALA A 183 -15.96 15.30 -6.02
CA ALA A 183 -15.54 13.96 -6.43
C ALA A 183 -14.20 13.57 -5.81
N TYR A 184 -13.23 14.49 -5.85
CA TYR A 184 -11.93 14.28 -5.20
C TYR A 184 -12.06 14.16 -3.68
N GLY A 185 -12.88 15.00 -3.07
CA GLY A 185 -13.11 14.97 -1.62
C GLY A 185 -13.74 13.66 -1.13
N LEU A 186 -14.72 13.13 -1.86
CA LEU A 186 -15.32 11.83 -1.59
C LEU A 186 -14.28 10.70 -1.70
N PHE A 187 -13.48 10.69 -2.75
CA PHE A 187 -12.38 9.74 -2.92
C PHE A 187 -11.38 9.83 -1.77
N ALA A 188 -10.90 11.03 -1.43
CA ALA A 188 -9.91 11.22 -0.38
C ALA A 188 -10.43 10.76 1.00
N ARG A 189 -11.72 11.00 1.28
CA ARG A 189 -12.38 10.52 2.49
C ARG A 189 -12.44 8.99 2.53
N ALA A 190 -12.93 8.35 1.47
CA ALA A 190 -13.02 6.90 1.39
C ALA A 190 -11.64 6.23 1.47
N GLN A 191 -10.66 6.76 0.74
CA GLN A 191 -9.28 6.25 0.74
C GLN A 191 -8.62 6.37 2.12
N SER A 192 -8.82 7.48 2.83
CA SER A 192 -8.25 7.67 4.17
C SER A 192 -8.91 6.76 5.22
N ILE A 193 -10.21 6.54 5.15
CA ILE A 193 -10.92 5.56 6.01
C ILE A 193 -10.39 4.15 5.75
N PHE A 194 -10.27 3.79 4.47
CA PHE A 194 -9.76 2.48 4.07
C PHE A 194 -8.32 2.24 4.56
N LEU A 195 -7.44 3.26 4.47
CA LEU A 195 -6.08 3.16 4.99
C LEU A 195 -6.04 2.94 6.51
N VAL A 196 -6.84 3.67 7.27
CA VAL A 196 -6.90 3.48 8.73
C VAL A 196 -7.42 2.09 9.07
N ALA A 197 -8.51 1.65 8.42
CA ALA A 197 -9.06 0.30 8.64
C ALA A 197 -8.05 -0.80 8.29
N THR A 198 -7.36 -0.67 7.14
CA THR A 198 -6.29 -1.58 6.73
C THR A 198 -5.16 -1.61 7.75
N GLY A 199 -4.76 -0.44 8.26
CA GLY A 199 -3.71 -0.35 9.27
C GLY A 199 -4.09 -1.04 10.58
N VAL A 200 -5.30 -0.84 11.07
CA VAL A 200 -5.82 -1.55 12.27
C VAL A 200 -5.83 -3.06 12.03
N LEU A 201 -6.37 -3.50 10.89
CA LEU A 201 -6.46 -4.92 10.55
C LEU A 201 -5.09 -5.59 10.46
N LEU A 202 -4.15 -4.99 9.72
CA LEU A 202 -2.81 -5.56 9.54
C LEU A 202 -2.01 -5.55 10.83
N THR A 203 -2.01 -4.45 11.59
CA THR A 203 -1.29 -4.39 12.86
C THR A 203 -1.87 -5.40 13.85
N ALA A 204 -3.20 -5.52 13.95
CA ALA A 204 -3.84 -6.51 14.82
C ALA A 204 -3.49 -7.93 14.39
N CYS A 205 -3.65 -8.24 13.11
CA CYS A 205 -3.43 -9.58 12.59
C CYS A 205 -1.98 -10.03 12.83
N ILE A 206 -0.99 -9.24 12.43
CA ILE A 206 0.43 -9.61 12.56
C ILE A 206 0.83 -9.72 14.02
N GLY A 207 0.48 -8.74 14.86
CA GLY A 207 0.87 -8.76 16.26
C GLY A 207 0.23 -9.92 17.04
N LEU A 208 -1.08 -10.10 16.89
CA LEU A 208 -1.80 -11.13 17.61
C LEU A 208 -1.43 -12.54 17.15
N THR A 209 -1.37 -12.79 15.84
CA THR A 209 -1.02 -14.12 15.33
C THR A 209 0.38 -14.53 15.73
N PHE A 210 1.34 -13.60 15.74
CA PHE A 210 2.69 -13.88 16.18
C PHE A 210 2.74 -14.22 17.69
N GLN A 211 2.12 -13.40 18.54
CA GLN A 211 2.14 -13.65 19.99
C GLN A 211 1.39 -14.94 20.36
N LEU A 212 0.24 -15.19 19.73
CA LEU A 212 -0.53 -16.41 19.97
C LEU A 212 0.20 -17.67 19.48
N SER A 213 0.94 -17.56 18.37
CA SER A 213 1.79 -18.64 17.88
C SER A 213 3.01 -18.87 18.81
N ALA A 214 3.64 -17.80 19.30
CA ALA A 214 4.74 -17.90 20.27
C ALA A 214 4.29 -18.51 21.61
N LEU A 215 3.02 -18.31 21.99
CA LEU A 215 2.39 -18.92 23.16
C LEU A 215 1.90 -20.36 22.91
N ASN A 216 2.07 -20.87 21.68
CA ASN A 216 1.55 -22.17 21.27
C ASN A 216 0.01 -22.32 21.41
N VAL A 217 -0.74 -21.18 21.38
CA VAL A 217 -2.20 -21.15 21.37
C VAL A 217 -2.73 -21.48 19.98
N ILE A 218 -2.05 -21.03 18.96
CA ILE A 218 -2.31 -21.39 17.55
C ILE A 218 -1.01 -21.92 16.91
N SER A 219 -1.14 -22.81 15.95
CA SER A 219 0.00 -23.25 15.16
C SER A 219 0.48 -22.14 14.21
N LEU A 220 1.73 -22.25 13.76
CA LEU A 220 2.28 -21.33 12.76
C LEU A 220 1.47 -21.35 11.43
N GLY A 221 0.95 -22.53 11.05
CA GLY A 221 0.07 -22.69 9.91
C GLY A 221 -1.26 -21.96 10.08
N GLN A 222 -1.86 -22.03 11.26
CA GLN A 222 -3.09 -21.26 11.57
C GLN A 222 -2.84 -19.76 11.57
N ALA A 223 -1.66 -19.32 12.07
CA ALA A 223 -1.25 -17.92 12.00
C ALA A 223 -1.11 -17.45 10.53
N ALA A 224 -0.49 -18.26 9.67
CA ALA A 224 -0.36 -17.98 8.24
C ALA A 224 -1.72 -17.86 7.56
N VAL A 225 -2.64 -18.79 7.82
CA VAL A 225 -4.03 -18.75 7.28
C VAL A 225 -4.74 -17.48 7.75
N ALA A 226 -4.63 -17.10 9.03
CA ALA A 226 -5.25 -15.88 9.55
C ALA A 226 -4.74 -14.62 8.83
N VAL A 227 -3.44 -14.54 8.54
CA VAL A 227 -2.84 -13.44 7.76
C VAL A 227 -3.39 -13.43 6.33
N MET A 228 -3.47 -14.59 5.68
CA MET A 228 -4.02 -14.69 4.32
C MET A 228 -5.49 -14.26 4.26
N VAL A 229 -6.29 -14.67 5.24
CA VAL A 229 -7.70 -14.25 5.35
C VAL A 229 -7.81 -12.74 5.58
N ALA A 230 -6.94 -12.15 6.39
CA ALA A 230 -6.93 -10.71 6.63
C ALA A 230 -6.57 -9.88 5.39
N ILE A 231 -5.83 -10.45 4.43
CA ILE A 231 -5.50 -9.78 3.15
C ILE A 231 -6.72 -9.67 2.24
N VAL A 232 -7.66 -10.62 2.29
CA VAL A 232 -8.83 -10.65 1.40
C VAL A 232 -9.65 -9.35 1.43
N PRO A 233 -10.11 -8.82 2.59
CA PRO A 233 -10.86 -7.57 2.64
C PRO A 233 -10.03 -6.36 2.16
N ILE A 234 -8.71 -6.39 2.30
CA ILE A 234 -7.83 -5.33 1.80
C ILE A 234 -7.81 -5.33 0.27
N VAL A 235 -7.66 -6.49 -0.34
CA VAL A 235 -7.69 -6.63 -1.81
C VAL A 235 -9.06 -6.25 -2.35
N VAL A 236 -10.13 -6.81 -1.79
CA VAL A 236 -11.52 -6.49 -2.20
C VAL A 236 -11.83 -5.01 -2.02
N GLY A 237 -11.45 -4.41 -0.89
CA GLY A 237 -11.63 -2.98 -0.63
C GLY A 237 -10.85 -2.09 -1.60
N SER A 238 -9.61 -2.46 -1.94
CA SER A 238 -8.79 -1.75 -2.94
C SER A 238 -9.44 -1.77 -4.33
N ILE A 239 -9.95 -2.95 -4.74
CA ILE A 239 -10.67 -3.11 -6.00
C ILE A 239 -11.96 -2.27 -5.97
N ALA A 240 -12.74 -2.36 -4.89
CA ALA A 240 -13.97 -1.61 -4.74
C ALA A 240 -13.74 -0.09 -4.82
N LEU A 241 -12.73 0.43 -4.12
CA LEU A 241 -12.33 1.84 -4.23
C LEU A 241 -11.97 2.24 -5.66
N SER A 242 -11.20 1.40 -6.34
CA SER A 242 -10.78 1.61 -7.72
C SER A 242 -11.96 1.61 -8.69
N VAL A 243 -12.92 0.70 -8.50
CA VAL A 243 -14.13 0.57 -9.32
C VAL A 243 -15.10 1.71 -9.07
N VAL A 244 -15.34 2.10 -7.82
CA VAL A 244 -16.31 3.14 -7.45
C VAL A 244 -15.77 4.54 -7.78
N TYR A 245 -14.58 4.85 -7.31
CA TYR A 245 -14.04 6.22 -7.40
C TYR A 245 -13.16 6.44 -8.63
N GLY A 246 -12.48 5.41 -9.14
CA GLY A 246 -11.42 5.57 -10.12
C GLY A 246 -10.22 6.30 -9.54
N GLN A 247 -9.30 6.71 -10.40
CA GLN A 247 -8.12 7.46 -9.99
C GLN A 247 -8.53 8.88 -9.55
N ALA A 248 -8.24 9.23 -8.30
CA ALA A 248 -8.52 10.55 -7.71
C ALA A 248 -9.99 11.01 -7.84
N GLY A 249 -10.95 10.09 -7.84
CA GLY A 249 -12.38 10.41 -7.96
C GLY A 249 -12.88 10.59 -9.41
N SER A 250 -12.06 10.26 -10.41
CA SER A 250 -12.37 10.49 -11.83
C SER A 250 -13.65 9.80 -12.33
N ARG A 251 -14.05 8.67 -11.75
CA ARG A 251 -15.29 7.99 -12.13
C ARG A 251 -16.52 8.71 -11.57
N VAL A 252 -16.44 9.12 -10.30
CA VAL A 252 -17.50 9.90 -9.65
C VAL A 252 -17.70 11.22 -10.37
N PHE A 253 -16.61 11.90 -10.72
CA PHE A 253 -16.66 13.14 -11.49
C PHE A 253 -17.40 12.97 -12.83
N ARG A 254 -17.05 11.93 -13.60
CA ARG A 254 -17.71 11.65 -14.89
C ARG A 254 -19.18 11.29 -14.74
N SER A 255 -19.57 10.58 -13.70
CA SER A 255 -20.97 10.23 -13.45
C SER A 255 -21.81 11.47 -13.11
N MET A 256 -21.25 12.42 -12.34
CA MET A 256 -21.91 13.68 -12.01
C MET A 256 -22.11 14.57 -13.25
N GLN A 257 -21.09 14.69 -14.11
CA GLN A 257 -21.22 15.43 -15.37
C GLN A 257 -22.25 14.81 -16.34
N GLY A 258 -22.36 13.47 -16.35
CA GLY A 258 -23.37 12.78 -17.16
C GLY A 258 -24.79 13.08 -16.70
N SER A 259 -25.00 13.21 -15.40
CA SER A 259 -26.31 13.55 -14.82
C SER A 259 -26.71 15.00 -15.09
N GLU A 260 -25.78 15.96 -15.07
CA GLU A 260 -26.05 17.37 -15.38
C GLU A 260 -26.41 17.60 -16.85
N ARG A 261 -26.02 16.72 -17.77
CA ARG A 261 -26.38 16.80 -19.20
C ARG A 261 -27.75 16.21 -19.55
N LEU A 262 -28.37 15.48 -18.60
CA LEU A 262 -29.66 14.83 -18.76
C LEU A 262 -30.81 15.65 -18.12
N LEU A 263 -30.51 16.73 -17.40
CA LEU A 263 -31.44 17.73 -16.86
C LEU A 263 -31.45 18.99 -17.72
#